data_de0b2c62954dee111d6cc45dca935017
#
_entry.id   de0b2c62954dee111d6cc45dca935017
#
_cell.length_a   1.000
_cell.length_b   1.000
_cell.length_c   1.000
_cell.angle_alpha   90.00
_cell.angle_beta   90.00
_cell.angle_gamma   90.00
#
_symmetry.space_group_name_H-M   'P 1'
#
loop_
_entity.id
_entity.type
_entity.pdbx_description
1 polymer ?
#
loop_
_entity_poly.entity_id
_entity_poly.type
_entity_poly.pdbx_seq_one_letter_code
_entity_poly.pdbx_strand_id
1 'polypeptide(L)'
;MAEQQDNTQAISADEIALYDRQIRLWGVHAQEKIRSANILLITVKALANEVAKNLVLAGIGSLTILDHQDVTEEDLGAQFFIAAAQSEQDVIGKNRAQVAGPQIHKMNPRVKLNIDTSDVSTKAPEFFAQFDITIATELDFVTNITVNAACRLANRPFYAAGLHGFYGYVFADLISHDFVIERSKSNMAPATQETPTRSIIDITTKKEENNANKKEPSKIIELVTKREVYSPLILANTSPLPEEYTRLARRRKQVTPLLSCLRALWEFEKLRGHRPTFTHEDLELFTKLSRDRHQELKLDPLTLDSVFLRTFLQNLGSELSPVAAFLGGALAQDVINVLSAREQPLQNMLLFDGEKSVGPIYSLHPFFPDVGALDMAAVPPGRITVDH
;
A
#
# COMPACT_ATOMS: atom_id res chain seq x y z
N MET A 1 -1.28 -22.76 -30.37
CA MET A 1 -1.89 -22.71 -29.03
C MET A 1 -1.07 -23.64 -28.17
N ALA A 2 -0.14 -23.11 -27.40
CA ALA A 2 0.62 -23.88 -26.42
C ALA A 2 0.00 -23.58 -25.06
N GLU A 3 -0.64 -24.57 -24.45
CA GLU A 3 -1.07 -24.54 -23.07
C GLU A 3 0.18 -24.33 -22.20
N GLN A 4 0.31 -23.18 -21.57
CA GLN A 4 1.23 -23.00 -20.45
C GLN A 4 0.69 -23.90 -19.33
N GLN A 5 1.32 -25.03 -19.12
CA GLN A 5 1.16 -25.85 -17.93
C GLN A 5 1.60 -25.02 -16.73
N ASP A 6 0.63 -24.54 -15.98
CA ASP A 6 0.79 -23.90 -14.68
C ASP A 6 1.33 -24.95 -13.70
N ASN A 7 2.64 -24.95 -13.50
CA ASN A 7 3.36 -25.92 -12.67
C ASN A 7 3.30 -25.51 -11.19
N THR A 8 2.11 -25.11 -10.72
CA THR A 8 1.85 -24.87 -9.29
C THR A 8 1.78 -26.21 -8.58
N GLN A 9 2.84 -26.59 -7.89
CA GLN A 9 2.82 -27.72 -6.98
C GLN A 9 1.67 -27.53 -5.98
N ALA A 10 0.76 -28.49 -5.90
CA ALA A 10 -0.34 -28.48 -4.94
C ALA A 10 0.18 -28.29 -3.50
N ILE A 11 -0.59 -27.57 -2.67
CA ILE A 11 -0.25 -27.34 -1.26
C ILE A 11 -0.13 -28.70 -0.57
N SER A 12 0.97 -28.94 0.16
CA SER A 12 1.18 -30.17 0.92
C SER A 12 0.25 -30.25 2.13
N ALA A 13 0.00 -31.48 2.61
CA ALA A 13 -0.83 -31.70 3.81
C ALA A 13 -0.28 -30.97 5.05
N ASP A 14 1.04 -30.88 5.20
CA ASP A 14 1.70 -30.16 6.29
C ASP A 14 1.49 -28.63 6.17
N GLU A 15 1.49 -28.09 4.96
CA GLU A 15 1.19 -26.67 4.73
C GLU A 15 -0.29 -26.37 4.98
N ILE A 16 -1.19 -27.27 4.57
CA ILE A 16 -2.62 -27.12 4.88
C ILE A 16 -2.82 -27.11 6.40
N ALA A 17 -2.16 -27.99 7.14
CA ALA A 17 -2.24 -28.01 8.60
C ALA A 17 -1.67 -26.72 9.23
N LEU A 18 -0.55 -26.19 8.71
CA LEU A 18 0.08 -24.98 9.21
C LEU A 18 -0.79 -23.73 8.96
N TYR A 19 -1.38 -23.62 7.77
CA TYR A 19 -2.19 -22.46 7.36
C TYR A 19 -3.70 -22.70 7.47
N ASP A 20 -4.16 -23.75 8.18
CA ASP A 20 -5.58 -24.15 8.26
C ASP A 20 -6.51 -22.98 8.61
N ARG A 21 -6.14 -22.16 9.62
CA ARG A 21 -6.94 -21.02 10.05
C ARG A 21 -7.03 -19.94 8.98
N GLN A 22 -5.96 -19.70 8.26
CA GLN A 22 -5.88 -18.72 7.18
C GLN A 22 -6.67 -19.21 5.95
N ILE A 23 -6.49 -20.48 5.59
CA ILE A 23 -7.22 -21.12 4.49
C ILE A 23 -8.74 -21.08 4.72
N ARG A 24 -9.20 -21.19 5.96
CA ARG A 24 -10.64 -21.05 6.29
C ARG A 24 -11.17 -19.64 6.03
N LEU A 25 -10.32 -18.59 6.09
CA LEU A 25 -10.72 -17.22 5.83
C LEU A 25 -10.78 -16.92 4.34
N TRP A 26 -9.74 -17.27 3.56
CA TRP A 26 -9.62 -16.85 2.17
C TRP A 26 -9.63 -18.01 1.15
N GLY A 27 -9.63 -19.26 1.61
CA GLY A 27 -9.71 -20.45 0.77
C GLY A 27 -8.37 -20.96 0.27
N VAL A 28 -8.34 -22.21 -0.16
CA VAL A 28 -7.12 -22.90 -0.64
C VAL A 28 -6.50 -22.20 -1.85
N HIS A 29 -7.32 -21.81 -2.83
CA HIS A 29 -6.84 -21.15 -4.05
C HIS A 29 -6.16 -19.80 -3.79
N ALA A 30 -6.66 -19.02 -2.81
CA ALA A 30 -6.00 -17.80 -2.40
C ALA A 30 -4.65 -18.08 -1.72
N GLN A 31 -4.58 -19.14 -0.88
CA GLN A 31 -3.33 -19.56 -0.27
C GLN A 31 -2.28 -20.01 -1.30
N GLU A 32 -2.70 -20.67 -2.39
CA GLU A 32 -1.82 -21.04 -3.50
C GLU A 32 -1.18 -19.80 -4.15
N LYS A 33 -1.99 -18.77 -4.41
CA LYS A 33 -1.50 -17.50 -4.96
C LYS A 33 -0.55 -16.79 -4.00
N ILE A 34 -0.87 -16.72 -2.71
CA ILE A 34 -0.01 -16.10 -1.69
C ILE A 34 1.33 -16.85 -1.64
N ARG A 35 1.31 -18.18 -1.62
CA ARG A 35 2.50 -19.04 -1.59
C ARG A 35 3.40 -18.88 -2.82
N SER A 36 2.85 -18.53 -3.98
CA SER A 36 3.62 -18.29 -5.20
C SER A 36 4.16 -16.86 -5.31
N ALA A 37 3.69 -15.93 -4.48
CA ALA A 37 3.99 -14.52 -4.60
C ALA A 37 5.46 -14.20 -4.25
N ASN A 38 6.07 -13.36 -5.10
CA ASN A 38 7.41 -12.83 -4.93
C ASN A 38 7.32 -11.33 -4.63
N ILE A 39 7.68 -10.92 -3.42
CA ILE A 39 7.50 -9.55 -2.92
C ILE A 39 8.84 -8.87 -2.71
N LEU A 40 8.95 -7.61 -3.16
CA LEU A 40 10.06 -6.70 -2.85
C LEU A 40 9.63 -5.76 -1.73
N LEU A 41 10.44 -5.69 -0.67
CA LEU A 41 10.31 -4.74 0.43
C LEU A 41 11.54 -3.86 0.48
N ILE A 42 11.34 -2.55 0.30
CA ILE A 42 12.40 -1.55 0.25
C ILE A 42 12.43 -0.77 1.55
N THR A 43 13.59 -0.67 2.16
CA THR A 43 13.90 -0.02 3.43
C THR A 43 13.31 -0.73 4.64
N VAL A 44 14.19 -1.22 5.53
CA VAL A 44 13.80 -2.01 6.71
C VAL A 44 13.73 -1.11 7.94
N LYS A 45 12.60 -0.43 8.12
CA LYS A 45 12.31 0.34 9.33
C LYS A 45 11.11 -0.25 10.09
N ALA A 46 10.59 0.42 11.12
CA ALA A 46 9.54 -0.13 11.99
C ALA A 46 8.29 -0.57 11.20
N LEU A 47 7.84 0.22 10.21
CA LEU A 47 6.71 -0.14 9.36
C LEU A 47 7.00 -1.41 8.53
N ALA A 48 8.19 -1.49 7.94
CA ALA A 48 8.61 -2.65 7.17
C ALA A 48 8.73 -3.92 8.03
N ASN A 49 9.14 -3.79 9.29
CA ASN A 49 9.17 -4.92 10.24
C ASN A 49 7.77 -5.53 10.40
N GLU A 50 6.75 -4.69 10.56
CA GLU A 50 5.37 -5.14 10.71
C GLU A 50 4.82 -5.77 9.40
N VAL A 51 5.12 -5.15 8.25
CA VAL A 51 4.76 -5.70 6.94
C VAL A 51 5.43 -7.05 6.70
N ALA A 52 6.74 -7.15 6.89
CA ALA A 52 7.50 -8.38 6.72
C ALA A 52 6.97 -9.51 7.62
N LYS A 53 6.74 -9.22 8.90
CA LYS A 53 6.14 -10.16 9.85
C LYS A 53 4.82 -10.74 9.32
N ASN A 54 3.89 -9.90 8.94
CA ASN A 54 2.56 -10.33 8.52
C ASN A 54 2.60 -11.12 7.21
N LEU A 55 3.38 -10.69 6.22
CA LEU A 55 3.48 -11.38 4.93
C LEU A 55 4.22 -12.72 5.04
N VAL A 56 5.30 -12.77 5.81
CA VAL A 56 6.05 -14.02 6.05
C VAL A 56 5.20 -15.02 6.81
N LEU A 57 4.45 -14.59 7.83
CA LEU A 57 3.52 -15.47 8.56
C LEU A 57 2.32 -15.89 7.71
N ALA A 58 1.90 -15.09 6.74
CA ALA A 58 0.88 -15.49 5.76
C ALA A 58 1.38 -16.55 4.76
N GLY A 59 2.69 -16.77 4.69
CA GLY A 59 3.31 -17.80 3.85
C GLY A 59 3.45 -17.40 2.40
N ILE A 60 3.91 -16.18 2.12
CA ILE A 60 4.30 -15.77 0.76
C ILE A 60 5.45 -16.66 0.24
N GLY A 61 5.63 -16.73 -1.08
CA GLY A 61 6.67 -17.56 -1.70
C GLY A 61 8.07 -17.06 -1.43
N SER A 62 8.29 -15.78 -1.66
CA SER A 62 9.59 -15.15 -1.38
C SER A 62 9.45 -13.68 -0.98
N LEU A 63 10.37 -13.24 -0.14
CA LEU A 63 10.56 -11.86 0.24
C LEU A 63 11.98 -11.43 -0.10
N THR A 64 12.13 -10.41 -0.93
CA THR A 64 13.41 -9.73 -1.15
C THR A 64 13.42 -8.45 -0.36
N ILE A 65 14.42 -8.30 0.51
CA ILE A 65 14.63 -7.10 1.33
C ILE A 65 15.74 -6.29 0.67
N LEU A 66 15.43 -5.06 0.30
CA LEU A 66 16.36 -4.11 -0.31
C LEU A 66 16.60 -2.93 0.62
N ASP A 67 17.76 -2.86 1.26
CA ASP A 67 18.16 -1.73 2.11
C ASP A 67 19.68 -1.59 2.13
N HIS A 68 20.16 -0.40 1.75
CA HIS A 68 21.59 -0.12 1.71
C HIS A 68 22.13 0.53 2.99
N GLN A 69 21.24 0.95 3.88
CA GLN A 69 21.63 1.71 5.06
C GLN A 69 22.07 0.80 6.22
N ASP A 70 22.90 1.36 7.08
CA ASP A 70 23.38 0.69 8.28
C ASP A 70 22.47 0.96 9.49
N VAL A 71 22.53 0.07 10.45
CA VAL A 71 21.81 0.17 11.74
C VAL A 71 22.38 1.32 12.56
N THR A 72 21.50 2.19 13.04
CA THR A 72 21.80 3.28 13.97
C THR A 72 21.20 2.98 15.36
N GLU A 73 21.54 3.78 16.36
CA GLU A 73 20.95 3.67 17.71
C GLU A 73 19.43 3.91 17.68
N GLU A 74 18.95 4.79 16.79
CA GLU A 74 17.52 5.08 16.63
C GLU A 74 16.72 3.85 16.19
N ASP A 75 17.33 2.98 15.38
CA ASP A 75 16.68 1.77 14.87
C ASP A 75 16.34 0.75 15.97
N LEU A 76 17.00 0.83 17.12
CA LEU A 76 16.76 -0.09 18.27
C LEU A 76 15.43 0.19 18.98
N GLY A 77 14.84 1.37 18.78
CA GLY A 77 13.65 1.80 19.53
C GLY A 77 12.36 1.10 19.09
N ALA A 78 12.09 1.03 17.80
CA ALA A 78 10.82 0.54 17.26
C ALA A 78 10.98 -0.66 16.29
N GLN A 79 12.19 -0.95 15.85
CA GLN A 79 12.47 -2.02 14.89
C GLN A 79 12.79 -3.33 15.60
N PHE A 80 11.76 -4.11 15.90
CA PHE A 80 11.89 -5.30 16.75
C PHE A 80 12.79 -6.40 16.16
N PHE A 81 12.96 -6.50 14.83
CA PHE A 81 13.93 -7.45 14.26
C PHE A 81 15.36 -7.03 14.51
N ILE A 82 15.65 -5.72 14.49
CA ILE A 82 16.97 -5.18 14.83
C ILE A 82 17.23 -5.35 16.33
N ALA A 83 16.25 -4.99 17.18
CA ALA A 83 16.36 -5.17 18.63
C ALA A 83 16.53 -6.64 19.03
N ALA A 84 15.85 -7.57 18.35
CA ALA A 84 16.05 -9.00 18.57
C ALA A 84 17.47 -9.46 18.20
N ALA A 85 18.01 -8.98 17.08
CA ALA A 85 19.38 -9.28 16.69
C ALA A 85 20.43 -8.67 17.64
N GLN A 86 20.18 -7.47 18.19
CA GLN A 86 21.06 -6.81 19.16
C GLN A 86 21.23 -7.65 20.43
N SER A 87 20.23 -8.41 20.85
CA SER A 87 20.35 -9.32 22.00
C SER A 87 21.34 -10.46 21.78
N GLU A 88 21.65 -10.78 20.52
CA GLU A 88 22.55 -11.88 20.12
C GLU A 88 23.97 -11.37 19.74
N GLN A 89 24.08 -10.13 19.26
CA GLN A 89 25.34 -9.56 18.78
C GLN A 89 25.29 -8.04 18.70
N ASP A 90 26.44 -7.38 18.64
CA ASP A 90 26.48 -5.96 18.29
C ASP A 90 26.07 -5.76 16.83
N VAL A 91 25.08 -4.90 16.60
CA VAL A 91 24.47 -4.67 15.29
C VAL A 91 24.67 -3.26 14.73
N ILE A 92 25.05 -2.30 15.59
CA ILE A 92 25.22 -0.90 15.16
C ILE A 92 26.34 -0.80 14.12
N GLY A 93 26.09 -0.07 13.03
CA GLY A 93 26.99 0.08 11.91
C GLY A 93 27.01 -1.12 10.94
N LYS A 94 26.19 -2.16 11.17
CA LYS A 94 25.99 -3.23 10.17
C LYS A 94 24.79 -2.93 9.31
N ASN A 95 24.77 -3.45 8.08
CA ASN A 95 23.65 -3.24 7.16
C ASN A 95 22.32 -3.76 7.74
N ARG A 96 21.26 -2.92 7.71
CA ARG A 96 19.94 -3.23 8.29
C ARG A 96 19.29 -4.48 7.72
N ALA A 97 19.34 -4.66 6.38
CA ALA A 97 18.74 -5.84 5.74
C ALA A 97 19.46 -7.13 6.16
N GLN A 98 20.78 -7.10 6.29
CA GLN A 98 21.57 -8.24 6.77
C GLN A 98 21.30 -8.58 8.22
N VAL A 99 21.05 -7.57 9.07
CA VAL A 99 20.75 -7.76 10.50
C VAL A 99 19.32 -8.28 10.67
N ALA A 100 18.33 -7.69 10.00
CA ALA A 100 16.92 -8.06 10.13
C ALA A 100 16.61 -9.43 9.47
N GLY A 101 17.26 -9.74 8.36
CA GLY A 101 16.95 -10.91 7.54
C GLY A 101 16.90 -12.23 8.30
N PRO A 102 17.94 -12.62 9.07
CA PRO A 102 17.91 -13.85 9.86
C PRO A 102 16.74 -13.93 10.85
N GLN A 103 16.36 -12.81 11.46
CA GLN A 103 15.24 -12.76 12.42
C GLN A 103 13.89 -12.91 11.70
N ILE A 104 13.74 -12.31 10.52
CA ILE A 104 12.56 -12.49 9.66
C ILE A 104 12.46 -13.95 9.22
N HIS A 105 13.55 -14.57 8.78
CA HIS A 105 13.57 -15.97 8.33
C HIS A 105 13.20 -16.97 9.47
N LYS A 106 13.58 -16.68 10.70
CA LYS A 106 13.20 -17.50 11.87
C LYS A 106 11.69 -17.60 12.05
N MET A 107 10.90 -16.61 11.62
CA MET A 107 9.45 -16.61 11.77
C MET A 107 8.76 -17.65 10.89
N ASN A 108 9.26 -17.84 9.68
CA ASN A 108 8.76 -18.85 8.75
C ASN A 108 9.85 -19.29 7.78
N PRO A 109 10.60 -20.35 8.11
CA PRO A 109 11.70 -20.86 7.25
C PRO A 109 11.26 -21.36 5.87
N ARG A 110 9.96 -21.51 5.63
CA ARG A 110 9.42 -21.93 4.31
C ARG A 110 9.45 -20.78 3.29
N VAL A 111 9.44 -19.54 3.76
CA VAL A 111 9.52 -18.34 2.90
C VAL A 111 10.95 -18.16 2.44
N LYS A 112 11.17 -18.09 1.13
CA LYS A 112 12.50 -17.79 0.59
C LYS A 112 12.84 -16.34 0.85
N LEU A 113 13.89 -16.09 1.63
CA LEU A 113 14.36 -14.74 1.93
C LEU A 113 15.59 -14.41 1.07
N ASN A 114 15.55 -13.27 0.39
CA ASN A 114 16.68 -12.71 -0.34
C ASN A 114 17.05 -11.35 0.29
N ILE A 115 18.34 -11.06 0.38
CA ILE A 115 18.84 -9.80 0.94
C ILE A 115 19.63 -9.09 -0.16
N ASP A 116 19.31 -7.83 -0.41
CA ASP A 116 19.99 -6.94 -1.34
C ASP A 116 20.40 -5.68 -0.58
N THR A 117 21.69 -5.43 -0.46
CA THR A 117 22.25 -4.30 0.28
C THR A 117 22.58 -3.09 -0.59
N SER A 118 22.16 -3.11 -1.86
CA SER A 118 22.41 -1.98 -2.76
C SER A 118 21.36 -0.88 -2.59
N ASP A 119 21.69 0.30 -3.04
CA ASP A 119 20.76 1.44 -3.06
C ASP A 119 19.70 1.23 -4.15
N VAL A 120 18.43 1.48 -3.82
CA VAL A 120 17.29 1.40 -4.75
C VAL A 120 17.47 2.32 -5.96
N SER A 121 18.12 3.47 -5.79
CA SER A 121 18.41 4.42 -6.87
C SER A 121 19.32 3.85 -7.97
N THR A 122 20.07 2.79 -7.66
CA THR A 122 20.94 2.10 -8.62
C THR A 122 20.22 1.04 -9.44
N LYS A 123 18.96 0.74 -9.13
CA LYS A 123 18.20 -0.30 -9.80
C LYS A 123 17.60 0.19 -11.11
N ALA A 124 17.86 -0.57 -12.18
CA ALA A 124 17.20 -0.35 -13.46
C ALA A 124 15.69 -0.70 -13.38
N PRO A 125 14.83 -0.10 -14.22
CA PRO A 125 13.39 -0.36 -14.19
C PRO A 125 13.03 -1.85 -14.33
N GLU A 126 13.79 -2.61 -15.08
CA GLU A 126 13.59 -4.05 -15.32
C GLU A 126 13.75 -4.88 -14.04
N PHE A 127 14.46 -4.37 -13.05
CA PHE A 127 14.60 -5.02 -11.74
C PHE A 127 13.24 -5.23 -11.09
N PHE A 128 12.34 -4.27 -11.18
CA PHE A 128 11.02 -4.32 -10.54
C PHE A 128 10.06 -5.31 -11.23
N ALA A 129 10.31 -5.68 -12.48
CA ALA A 129 9.51 -6.66 -13.22
C ALA A 129 9.57 -8.08 -12.62
N GLN A 130 10.60 -8.38 -11.81
CA GLN A 130 10.80 -9.68 -11.18
C GLN A 130 9.84 -9.93 -10.01
N PHE A 131 9.19 -8.91 -9.49
CA PHE A 131 8.36 -8.99 -8.30
C PHE A 131 6.88 -8.87 -8.67
N ASP A 132 6.03 -9.60 -7.94
CA ASP A 132 4.58 -9.49 -8.10
C ASP A 132 4.05 -8.21 -7.45
N ILE A 133 4.67 -7.78 -6.34
CA ILE A 133 4.35 -6.54 -5.64
C ILE A 133 5.64 -5.92 -5.12
N THR A 134 5.77 -4.60 -5.27
CA THR A 134 6.83 -3.79 -4.67
C THR A 134 6.24 -2.92 -3.57
N ILE A 135 6.83 -2.99 -2.38
CA ILE A 135 6.46 -2.20 -1.21
C ILE A 135 7.65 -1.32 -0.83
N ALA A 136 7.47 -0.01 -0.91
CA ALA A 136 8.48 0.98 -0.54
C ALA A 136 8.07 1.66 0.77
N THR A 137 8.93 1.61 1.79
CA THR A 137 8.70 2.27 3.06
C THR A 137 9.75 3.33 3.33
N GLU A 138 9.33 4.46 3.91
CA GLU A 138 10.21 5.56 4.36
C GLU A 138 11.12 6.17 3.29
N LEU A 139 10.79 6.01 2.01
CA LEU A 139 11.50 6.67 0.92
C LEU A 139 11.04 8.13 0.75
N ASP A 140 11.93 8.99 0.24
CA ASP A 140 11.57 10.33 -0.20
C ASP A 140 10.63 10.30 -1.41
N PHE A 141 9.96 11.43 -1.69
CA PHE A 141 8.95 11.49 -2.73
C PHE A 141 9.50 11.24 -4.13
N VAL A 142 10.70 11.73 -4.45
CA VAL A 142 11.31 11.59 -5.78
C VAL A 142 11.66 10.12 -6.04
N THR A 143 12.22 9.45 -5.06
CA THR A 143 12.51 8.01 -5.13
C THR A 143 11.23 7.20 -5.25
N ASN A 144 10.19 7.52 -4.46
CA ASN A 144 8.89 6.85 -4.53
C ASN A 144 8.24 6.96 -5.92
N ILE A 145 8.20 8.16 -6.55
CA ILE A 145 7.62 8.32 -7.89
C ILE A 145 8.45 7.61 -8.97
N THR A 146 9.77 7.54 -8.80
CA THR A 146 10.65 6.83 -9.74
C THR A 146 10.40 5.31 -9.68
N VAL A 147 10.36 4.74 -8.48
CA VAL A 147 10.04 3.31 -8.29
C VAL A 147 8.62 3.00 -8.77
N ASN A 148 7.64 3.85 -8.44
CA ASN A 148 6.26 3.69 -8.91
C ASN A 148 6.18 3.69 -10.45
N ALA A 149 6.88 4.62 -11.12
CA ALA A 149 6.92 4.66 -12.57
C ALA A 149 7.54 3.39 -13.16
N ALA A 150 8.63 2.90 -12.60
CA ALA A 150 9.28 1.65 -13.01
C ALA A 150 8.34 0.43 -12.82
N CYS A 151 7.63 0.34 -11.69
CA CYS A 151 6.63 -0.69 -11.44
C CYS A 151 5.48 -0.62 -12.47
N ARG A 152 4.99 0.57 -12.79
CA ARG A 152 3.94 0.74 -13.82
C ARG A 152 4.41 0.31 -15.21
N LEU A 153 5.64 0.64 -15.61
CA LEU A 153 6.22 0.19 -16.87
C LEU A 153 6.32 -1.35 -16.93
N ALA A 154 6.60 -1.98 -15.80
CA ALA A 154 6.63 -3.44 -15.66
C ALA A 154 5.24 -4.07 -15.48
N ASN A 155 4.16 -3.27 -15.42
CA ASN A 155 2.79 -3.69 -15.08
C ASN A 155 2.75 -4.46 -13.73
N ARG A 156 3.40 -3.90 -12.69
CA ARG A 156 3.49 -4.48 -11.35
C ARG A 156 2.90 -3.54 -10.30
N PRO A 157 2.08 -4.04 -9.36
CA PRO A 157 1.57 -3.30 -8.22
C PRO A 157 2.67 -2.67 -7.37
N PHE A 158 2.37 -1.48 -6.86
CA PHE A 158 3.28 -0.69 -6.03
C PHE A 158 2.55 -0.13 -4.80
N TYR A 159 3.23 -0.19 -3.66
CA TYR A 159 2.81 0.50 -2.44
C TYR A 159 3.91 1.42 -1.95
N ALA A 160 3.54 2.62 -1.52
CA ALA A 160 4.40 3.51 -0.75
C ALA A 160 3.80 3.75 0.63
N ALA A 161 4.61 3.73 1.66
CA ALA A 161 4.15 3.98 3.01
C ALA A 161 5.22 4.69 3.85
N GLY A 162 4.80 5.46 4.84
CA GLY A 162 5.72 6.17 5.74
C GLY A 162 5.09 6.53 7.07
N LEU A 163 5.97 6.73 8.07
CA LEU A 163 5.62 7.09 9.44
C LEU A 163 6.18 8.46 9.81
N HIS A 164 5.42 9.18 10.59
CA HIS A 164 5.79 10.44 11.19
C HIS A 164 5.20 10.49 12.61
N GLY A 165 5.73 9.69 13.53
CA GLY A 165 5.27 9.53 14.89
C GLY A 165 3.84 9.02 14.99
N PHE A 166 2.92 9.88 15.44
CA PHE A 166 1.48 9.57 15.49
C PHE A 166 0.80 9.53 14.12
N TYR A 167 1.46 10.03 13.08
CA TYR A 167 0.92 10.12 11.74
C TYR A 167 1.58 9.12 10.80
N GLY A 168 0.87 8.73 9.75
CA GLY A 168 1.44 7.93 8.70
C GLY A 168 0.50 7.78 7.52
N TYR A 169 1.00 7.18 6.45
CA TYR A 169 0.23 6.96 5.24
C TYR A 169 0.56 5.63 4.59
N VAL A 170 -0.40 5.13 3.81
CA VAL A 170 -0.21 4.05 2.83
C VAL A 170 -0.82 4.51 1.53
N PHE A 171 -0.07 4.49 0.46
CA PHE A 171 -0.51 4.71 -0.90
C PHE A 171 -0.44 3.41 -1.69
N ALA A 172 -1.48 3.10 -2.47
CA ALA A 172 -1.56 1.95 -3.35
C ALA A 172 -1.69 2.39 -4.81
N ASP A 173 -0.90 1.78 -5.68
CA ASP A 173 -1.04 1.85 -7.13
C ASP A 173 -1.03 0.43 -7.72
N LEU A 174 -2.20 -0.12 -7.92
CA LEU A 174 -2.38 -1.45 -8.50
C LEU A 174 -2.59 -1.41 -10.02
N ILE A 175 -2.45 -0.22 -10.63
CA ILE A 175 -2.66 0.03 -12.06
C ILE A 175 -4.11 -0.25 -12.46
N SER A 176 -4.49 -1.51 -12.60
CA SER A 176 -5.85 -2.02 -12.78
C SER A 176 -5.95 -3.36 -12.08
N HIS A 177 -6.89 -3.48 -11.15
CA HIS A 177 -7.03 -4.68 -10.33
C HIS A 177 -8.46 -5.20 -10.32
N ASP A 178 -8.61 -6.50 -10.63
CA ASP A 178 -9.88 -7.19 -10.60
C ASP A 178 -10.01 -7.96 -9.29
N PHE A 179 -11.14 -7.79 -8.60
CA PHE A 179 -11.42 -8.47 -7.33
C PHE A 179 -12.88 -8.92 -7.25
N VAL A 180 -13.15 -9.94 -6.44
CA VAL A 180 -14.48 -10.53 -6.27
C VAL A 180 -15.02 -10.20 -4.90
N ILE A 181 -16.26 -9.72 -4.86
CA ILE A 181 -17.04 -9.52 -3.63
C ILE A 181 -18.23 -10.46 -3.62
N GLU A 182 -18.45 -11.11 -2.48
CA GLU A 182 -19.68 -11.86 -2.23
C GLU A 182 -20.75 -10.94 -1.65
N ARG A 183 -21.97 -11.00 -2.22
CA ARG A 183 -23.14 -10.30 -1.67
C ARG A 183 -24.40 -11.13 -1.79
N SER A 184 -25.38 -10.84 -0.96
CA SER A 184 -26.73 -11.38 -1.15
C SER A 184 -27.31 -10.87 -2.46
N LYS A 185 -28.07 -11.71 -3.19
CA LYS A 185 -28.70 -11.34 -4.46
C LYS A 185 -29.50 -10.04 -4.31
N SER A 186 -29.17 -9.05 -5.14
CA SER A 186 -29.90 -7.79 -5.22
C SER A 186 -31.09 -7.91 -6.18
N ASN A 187 -32.22 -7.27 -5.83
CA ASN A 187 -33.36 -7.12 -6.74
C ASN A 187 -33.22 -5.94 -7.70
N MET A 188 -32.16 -5.12 -7.55
CA MET A 188 -31.89 -3.99 -8.43
C MET A 188 -30.84 -4.38 -9.47
N ALA A 189 -31.05 -3.98 -10.71
CA ALA A 189 -30.03 -4.11 -11.75
C ALA A 189 -28.77 -3.34 -11.30
N PRO A 190 -27.59 -3.98 -11.28
CA PRO A 190 -26.35 -3.30 -10.89
C PRO A 190 -25.98 -2.25 -11.94
N ALA A 191 -25.56 -1.08 -11.46
CA ALA A 191 -24.89 -0.13 -12.33
C ALA A 191 -23.54 -0.72 -12.79
N THR A 192 -23.23 -0.62 -14.07
CA THR A 192 -21.95 -1.07 -14.62
C THR A 192 -20.78 -0.24 -14.08
N GLN A 193 -21.00 1.04 -13.78
CA GLN A 193 -20.03 1.97 -13.19
C GLN A 193 -20.48 2.35 -11.77
N GLU A 194 -19.66 2.07 -10.75
CA GLU A 194 -19.96 2.41 -9.35
C GLU A 194 -19.32 3.73 -8.93
N THR A 195 -18.07 3.96 -9.36
CA THR A 195 -17.31 5.19 -9.10
C THR A 195 -16.54 5.57 -10.36
N PRO A 196 -15.93 6.74 -10.44
CA PRO A 196 -15.10 7.10 -11.61
C PRO A 196 -13.98 6.08 -11.93
N THR A 197 -13.53 5.33 -10.92
CA THR A 197 -12.42 4.37 -11.04
C THR A 197 -12.85 2.92 -10.90
N ARG A 198 -14.13 2.65 -10.51
CA ARG A 198 -14.63 1.30 -10.26
C ARG A 198 -15.79 0.92 -11.16
N SER A 199 -15.64 -0.21 -11.86
CA SER A 199 -16.67 -0.81 -12.70
C SER A 199 -16.97 -2.24 -12.28
N ILE A 200 -18.21 -2.70 -12.55
CA ILE A 200 -18.59 -4.11 -12.44
C ILE A 200 -18.37 -4.75 -13.81
N ILE A 201 -17.55 -5.80 -13.85
CA ILE A 201 -17.20 -6.51 -15.10
C ILE A 201 -17.91 -7.85 -15.24
N ASP A 202 -18.28 -8.51 -14.14
CA ASP A 202 -19.03 -9.77 -14.17
C ASP A 202 -19.86 -9.98 -12.91
N ILE A 203 -20.98 -10.72 -13.03
CA ILE A 203 -21.81 -11.15 -11.90
C ILE A 203 -22.20 -12.61 -12.10
N THR A 204 -21.67 -13.47 -11.26
CA THR A 204 -22.01 -14.90 -11.25
C THR A 204 -22.87 -15.23 -10.03
N THR A 205 -23.93 -16.01 -10.22
CA THR A 205 -24.84 -16.40 -9.14
C THR A 205 -24.53 -17.80 -8.65
N LYS A 206 -24.33 -17.96 -7.32
CA LYS A 206 -24.11 -19.24 -6.66
C LYS A 206 -25.25 -19.55 -5.70
N LYS A 207 -25.79 -20.77 -5.75
CA LYS A 207 -26.72 -21.26 -4.73
C LYS A 207 -25.94 -21.88 -3.59
N GLU A 208 -26.10 -21.38 -2.39
CA GLU A 208 -25.55 -21.96 -1.18
C GLU A 208 -26.57 -22.97 -0.62
N GLU A 209 -26.25 -24.26 -0.68
CA GLU A 209 -27.06 -25.29 -0.05
C GLU A 209 -26.80 -25.27 1.46
N ASN A 210 -27.84 -24.99 2.22
CA ASN A 210 -27.78 -24.98 3.68
C ASN A 210 -27.74 -26.42 4.20
N ASN A 211 -26.52 -27.00 4.31
CA ASN A 211 -26.33 -28.37 4.79
C ASN A 211 -26.72 -28.60 6.26
N ALA A 212 -26.95 -27.51 7.03
CA ALA A 212 -27.26 -27.60 8.46
C ALA A 212 -28.79 -27.67 8.73
N ASN A 213 -29.64 -27.09 7.87
CA ASN A 213 -31.10 -27.09 8.04
C ASN A 213 -31.80 -27.18 6.69
N LYS A 214 -32.22 -28.38 6.29
CA LYS A 214 -32.98 -28.64 5.04
C LYS A 214 -34.33 -27.92 4.91
N LYS A 215 -34.77 -27.14 5.93
CA LYS A 215 -36.06 -26.42 5.96
C LYS A 215 -35.94 -24.94 5.60
N GLU A 216 -34.74 -24.38 5.52
CA GLU A 216 -34.55 -23.00 5.10
C GLU A 216 -34.32 -22.91 3.58
N PRO A 217 -34.92 -21.89 2.91
CA PRO A 217 -34.69 -21.72 1.48
C PRO A 217 -33.22 -21.48 1.19
N SER A 218 -32.67 -22.11 0.12
CA SER A 218 -31.30 -21.93 -0.32
C SER A 218 -31.00 -20.42 -0.54
N LYS A 219 -29.97 -19.93 0.11
CA LYS A 219 -29.53 -18.54 -0.03
C LYS A 219 -28.83 -18.39 -1.38
N ILE A 220 -29.29 -17.43 -2.17
CA ILE A 220 -28.64 -17.09 -3.44
C ILE A 220 -27.60 -16.01 -3.17
N ILE A 221 -26.35 -16.31 -3.46
CA ILE A 221 -25.22 -15.39 -3.33
C ILE A 221 -24.78 -14.96 -4.73
N GLU A 222 -24.48 -13.70 -4.92
CA GLU A 222 -23.84 -13.15 -6.11
C GLU A 222 -22.36 -12.96 -5.84
N LEU A 223 -21.53 -13.50 -6.74
CA LEU A 223 -20.12 -13.19 -6.86
C LEU A 223 -19.98 -12.06 -7.87
N VAL A 224 -19.64 -10.88 -7.39
CA VAL A 224 -19.51 -9.68 -8.22
C VAL A 224 -18.04 -9.40 -8.46
N THR A 225 -17.61 -9.55 -9.71
CA THR A 225 -16.25 -9.18 -10.12
C THR A 225 -16.22 -7.70 -10.49
N LYS A 226 -15.37 -6.97 -9.81
CA LYS A 226 -15.19 -5.53 -10.00
C LYS A 226 -13.77 -5.25 -10.46
N ARG A 227 -13.63 -4.21 -11.27
CA ARG A 227 -12.35 -3.64 -11.67
C ARG A 227 -12.16 -2.28 -11.03
N GLU A 228 -11.01 -2.08 -10.41
CA GLU A 228 -10.58 -0.78 -9.88
C GLU A 228 -9.34 -0.31 -10.65
N VAL A 229 -9.35 0.95 -11.09
CA VAL A 229 -8.23 1.59 -11.81
C VAL A 229 -7.53 2.59 -10.90
N TYR A 230 -6.20 2.61 -10.94
CA TYR A 230 -5.36 3.41 -10.05
C TYR A 230 -4.56 4.48 -10.80
N SER A 231 -4.38 5.61 -10.15
CA SER A 231 -3.50 6.67 -10.61
C SER A 231 -2.10 6.52 -9.98
N PRO A 232 -1.03 6.85 -10.72
CA PRO A 232 0.32 6.87 -10.15
C PRO A 232 0.44 7.93 -9.05
N LEU A 233 1.41 7.76 -8.15
CA LEU A 233 1.63 8.63 -6.99
C LEU A 233 1.78 10.11 -7.39
N ILE A 234 2.49 10.38 -8.49
CA ILE A 234 2.68 11.75 -8.98
C ILE A 234 1.35 12.44 -9.32
N LEU A 235 0.39 11.73 -9.90
CA LEU A 235 -0.94 12.26 -10.21
C LEU A 235 -1.84 12.30 -8.97
N ALA A 236 -1.79 11.28 -8.12
CA ALA A 236 -2.52 11.26 -6.86
C ALA A 236 -2.12 12.43 -5.95
N ASN A 237 -0.83 12.79 -5.92
CA ASN A 237 -0.32 13.91 -5.13
C ASN A 237 -0.92 15.28 -5.54
N THR A 238 -1.27 15.46 -6.81
CA THR A 238 -1.86 16.72 -7.31
C THR A 238 -3.38 16.66 -7.49
N SER A 239 -3.98 15.50 -7.23
CA SER A 239 -5.42 15.29 -7.43
C SER A 239 -6.27 16.05 -6.43
N PRO A 240 -7.48 16.54 -6.82
CA PRO A 240 -8.44 17.08 -5.88
C PRO A 240 -8.95 16.00 -4.92
N LEU A 241 -9.62 16.42 -3.86
CA LEU A 241 -10.39 15.50 -3.03
C LEU A 241 -11.59 14.93 -3.80
N PRO A 242 -12.01 13.70 -3.50
CA PRO A 242 -13.24 13.13 -4.06
C PRO A 242 -14.46 14.03 -3.82
N GLU A 243 -15.41 14.03 -4.76
CA GLU A 243 -16.61 14.87 -4.69
C GLU A 243 -17.40 14.71 -3.38
N GLU A 244 -17.42 13.51 -2.83
CA GLU A 244 -18.09 13.23 -1.56
C GLU A 244 -17.59 14.09 -0.39
N TYR A 245 -16.31 14.50 -0.42
CA TYR A 245 -15.71 15.39 0.59
C TYR A 245 -15.88 16.87 0.23
N THR A 246 -15.96 17.21 -1.06
CA THR A 246 -16.04 18.62 -1.49
C THR A 246 -17.49 19.13 -1.56
N ARG A 247 -18.46 18.26 -1.80
CA ARG A 247 -19.87 18.60 -1.99
C ARG A 247 -20.56 19.07 -0.71
N LEU A 248 -20.22 18.49 0.46
CA LEU A 248 -20.84 18.80 1.74
C LEU A 248 -19.85 19.46 2.69
N ALA A 249 -20.17 20.67 3.18
CA ALA A 249 -19.34 21.40 4.13
C ALA A 249 -18.99 20.59 5.40
N ARG A 250 -19.95 19.75 5.89
CA ARG A 250 -19.70 18.88 7.04
C ARG A 250 -18.62 17.83 6.77
N ARG A 251 -18.64 17.18 5.59
CA ARG A 251 -17.62 16.19 5.22
C ARG A 251 -16.27 16.82 4.98
N ARG A 252 -16.25 18.02 4.38
CA ARG A 252 -15.02 18.79 4.18
C ARG A 252 -14.30 19.11 5.48
N LYS A 253 -15.03 19.44 6.55
CA LYS A 253 -14.46 19.66 7.89
C LYS A 253 -13.89 18.39 8.55
N GLN A 254 -14.26 17.21 8.06
CA GLN A 254 -13.76 15.93 8.56
C GLN A 254 -12.47 15.50 7.87
N VAL A 255 -12.08 16.15 6.77
CA VAL A 255 -10.83 15.85 6.08
C VAL A 255 -9.65 16.24 6.98
N THR A 256 -8.77 15.29 7.23
CA THR A 256 -7.58 15.55 8.04
C THR A 256 -6.62 16.53 7.35
N PRO A 257 -6.05 17.50 8.06
CA PRO A 257 -5.02 18.38 7.52
C PRO A 257 -3.72 17.63 7.18
N LEU A 258 -3.59 16.37 7.61
CA LEU A 258 -2.44 15.52 7.34
C LEU A 258 -2.14 15.41 5.83
N LEU A 259 -3.16 15.34 4.97
CA LEU A 259 -2.94 15.31 3.51
C LEU A 259 -2.21 16.57 3.01
N SER A 260 -2.59 17.73 3.54
CA SER A 260 -1.94 19.00 3.18
C SER A 260 -0.49 19.03 3.64
N CYS A 261 -0.22 18.55 4.86
CA CYS A 261 1.14 18.50 5.42
C CYS A 261 2.03 17.47 4.68
N LEU A 262 1.51 16.31 4.30
CA LEU A 262 2.27 15.32 3.52
C LEU A 262 2.61 15.87 2.13
N ARG A 263 1.66 16.48 1.43
CA ARG A 263 1.93 17.13 0.14
C ARG A 263 2.96 18.25 0.25
N ALA A 264 2.87 19.04 1.31
CA ALA A 264 3.85 20.09 1.60
C ALA A 264 5.23 19.51 1.93
N LEU A 265 5.30 18.41 2.67
CA LEU A 265 6.55 17.71 2.98
C LEU A 265 7.23 17.21 1.69
N TRP A 266 6.49 16.54 0.83
CA TRP A 266 7.02 16.02 -0.43
C TRP A 266 7.49 17.14 -1.37
N GLU A 267 6.80 18.27 -1.39
CA GLU A 267 7.24 19.44 -2.15
C GLU A 267 8.47 20.10 -1.52
N PHE A 268 8.50 20.20 -0.20
CA PHE A 268 9.65 20.72 0.52
C PHE A 268 10.91 19.89 0.24
N GLU A 269 10.81 18.55 0.37
CA GLU A 269 11.91 17.62 0.07
C GLU A 269 12.40 17.78 -1.37
N LYS A 270 11.49 17.95 -2.34
CA LYS A 270 11.85 18.22 -3.74
C LYS A 270 12.59 19.54 -3.93
N LEU A 271 12.22 20.59 -3.19
CA LEU A 271 12.82 21.93 -3.31
C LEU A 271 14.16 22.04 -2.59
N ARG A 272 14.30 21.39 -1.44
CA ARG A 272 15.46 21.54 -0.55
C ARG A 272 16.42 20.34 -0.57
N GLY A 273 15.96 19.16 -1.00
CA GLY A 273 16.75 17.92 -0.99
C GLY A 273 16.89 17.29 0.41
N HIS A 274 16.21 17.83 1.41
CA HIS A 274 16.19 17.29 2.78
C HIS A 274 14.84 17.55 3.43
N ARG A 275 14.56 16.87 4.55
CA ARG A 275 13.35 17.13 5.37
C ARG A 275 13.44 18.48 6.09
N PRO A 276 12.29 19.13 6.41
CA PRO A 276 12.28 20.36 7.19
C PRO A 276 13.06 20.21 8.50
N THR A 277 13.92 21.19 8.77
CA THR A 277 14.64 21.32 10.04
C THR A 277 13.97 22.37 10.93
N PHE A 278 14.47 22.57 12.15
CA PHE A 278 13.92 23.59 13.06
C PHE A 278 14.48 25.01 12.81
N THR A 279 15.08 25.26 11.65
CA THR A 279 15.50 26.61 11.26
C THR A 279 14.30 27.47 10.89
N HIS A 280 14.40 28.76 11.10
CA HIS A 280 13.32 29.71 10.78
C HIS A 280 12.91 29.63 9.30
N GLU A 281 13.88 29.53 8.39
CA GLU A 281 13.65 29.44 6.94
C GLU A 281 12.84 28.20 6.55
N ASP A 282 13.21 27.05 7.10
CA ASP A 282 12.50 25.78 6.81
C ASP A 282 11.09 25.79 7.40
N LEU A 283 10.91 26.30 8.62
CA LEU A 283 9.61 26.40 9.27
C LEU A 283 8.68 27.35 8.52
N GLU A 284 9.20 28.50 8.05
CA GLU A 284 8.44 29.45 7.23
C GLU A 284 8.04 28.84 5.90
N LEU A 285 8.98 28.24 5.17
CA LEU A 285 8.71 27.60 3.88
C LEU A 285 7.69 26.47 4.03
N PHE A 286 7.90 25.57 5.00
CA PHE A 286 6.99 24.45 5.22
C PHE A 286 5.57 24.92 5.59
N THR A 287 5.47 25.94 6.45
CA THR A 287 4.17 26.52 6.84
C THR A 287 3.46 27.12 5.62
N LYS A 288 4.20 27.83 4.75
CA LYS A 288 3.66 28.39 3.52
C LYS A 288 3.16 27.26 2.60
N LEU A 289 3.99 26.28 2.30
CA LEU A 289 3.62 25.15 1.45
C LEU A 289 2.40 24.39 1.99
N SER A 290 2.34 24.17 3.32
CA SER A 290 1.20 23.49 3.94
C SER A 290 -0.11 24.26 3.76
N ARG A 291 -0.07 25.59 3.90
CA ARG A 291 -1.24 26.45 3.67
C ARG A 291 -1.65 26.50 2.21
N ASP A 292 -0.69 26.56 1.28
CA ASP A 292 -0.95 26.56 -0.15
C ASP A 292 -1.63 25.23 -0.57
N ARG A 293 -1.09 24.07 -0.14
CA ARG A 293 -1.70 22.76 -0.39
C ARG A 293 -3.09 22.63 0.25
N HIS A 294 -3.28 23.19 1.44
CA HIS A 294 -4.56 23.19 2.14
C HIS A 294 -5.63 24.00 1.39
N GLN A 295 -5.25 25.16 0.87
CA GLN A 295 -6.11 26.03 0.05
C GLN A 295 -6.49 25.36 -1.29
N GLU A 296 -5.53 24.71 -1.96
CA GLU A 296 -5.78 23.96 -3.20
C GLU A 296 -6.80 22.83 -3.00
N LEU A 297 -6.77 22.17 -1.86
CA LEU A 297 -7.76 21.17 -1.47
C LEU A 297 -9.11 21.79 -1.07
N LYS A 298 -9.23 23.12 -1.08
CA LYS A 298 -10.42 23.90 -0.68
C LYS A 298 -10.89 23.56 0.74
N LEU A 299 -9.95 23.25 1.63
CA LEU A 299 -10.22 22.97 3.05
C LEU A 299 -10.36 24.27 3.85
N ASP A 300 -11.02 24.17 5.02
CA ASP A 300 -11.19 25.31 5.92
C ASP A 300 -9.84 25.64 6.57
N PRO A 301 -9.31 26.88 6.40
CA PRO A 301 -8.03 27.27 6.99
C PRO A 301 -7.93 27.03 8.51
N LEU A 302 -9.04 27.01 9.22
CA LEU A 302 -9.10 26.75 10.67
C LEU A 302 -8.77 25.32 11.05
N THR A 303 -8.82 24.36 10.10
CA THR A 303 -8.48 22.97 10.36
C THR A 303 -6.97 22.69 10.31
N LEU A 304 -6.18 23.62 9.73
CA LEU A 304 -4.73 23.58 9.70
C LEU A 304 -4.16 24.65 10.64
N ASP A 305 -4.27 24.41 11.93
CA ASP A 305 -3.79 25.34 12.95
C ASP A 305 -2.28 25.18 13.23
N SER A 306 -1.74 26.10 14.01
CA SER A 306 -0.31 26.10 14.37
C SER A 306 0.08 24.95 15.30
N VAL A 307 -0.87 24.41 16.04
CA VAL A 307 -0.64 23.26 16.94
C VAL A 307 -0.42 22.02 16.09
N PHE A 308 -1.32 21.76 15.13
CA PHE A 308 -1.17 20.62 14.21
C PHE A 308 0.15 20.70 13.41
N LEU A 309 0.47 21.86 12.83
CA LEU A 309 1.73 22.04 12.10
C LEU A 309 2.95 21.74 12.96
N ARG A 310 2.97 22.24 14.19
CA ARG A 310 4.05 21.97 15.14
C ARG A 310 4.15 20.50 15.48
N THR A 311 3.03 19.87 15.82
CA THR A 311 3.00 18.44 16.17
C THR A 311 3.46 17.59 14.99
N PHE A 312 3.01 17.89 13.77
CA PHE A 312 3.46 17.18 12.58
C PHE A 312 4.98 17.31 12.38
N LEU A 313 5.53 18.51 12.45
CA LEU A 313 6.97 18.76 12.31
C LEU A 313 7.80 18.05 13.38
N GLN A 314 7.33 18.03 14.63
CA GLN A 314 8.02 17.34 15.73
C GLN A 314 8.03 15.82 15.58
N ASN A 315 7.07 15.29 14.83
CA ASN A 315 6.92 13.84 14.60
C ASN A 315 7.61 13.37 13.31
N LEU A 316 8.17 14.28 12.49
CA LEU A 316 8.76 13.90 11.20
C LEU A 316 9.83 12.80 11.35
N GLY A 317 9.61 11.69 10.63
CA GLY A 317 10.55 10.56 10.60
C GLY A 317 10.64 9.76 11.89
N SER A 318 9.87 10.13 12.93
CA SER A 318 9.82 9.36 14.17
C SER A 318 9.03 8.06 13.98
N GLU A 319 9.51 6.98 14.58
CA GLU A 319 8.88 5.67 14.53
C GLU A 319 8.17 5.37 15.86
N LEU A 320 6.86 5.14 15.78
CA LEU A 320 6.04 4.76 16.93
C LEU A 320 5.44 3.38 16.72
N SER A 321 5.84 2.39 17.53
CA SER A 321 5.45 0.98 17.36
C SER A 321 3.95 0.74 17.19
N PRO A 322 3.02 1.36 17.96
CA PRO A 322 1.59 1.17 17.74
C PRO A 322 1.10 1.65 16.39
N VAL A 323 1.65 2.76 15.88
CA VAL A 323 1.30 3.31 14.55
C VAL A 323 1.87 2.42 13.44
N ALA A 324 3.12 1.97 13.60
CA ALA A 324 3.76 1.01 12.72
C ALA A 324 2.94 -0.29 12.63
N ALA A 325 2.48 -0.81 13.77
CA ALA A 325 1.67 -2.03 13.83
C ALA A 325 0.33 -1.89 13.11
N PHE A 326 -0.35 -0.74 13.29
CA PHE A 326 -1.64 -0.47 12.62
C PHE A 326 -1.44 -0.37 11.09
N LEU A 327 -0.54 0.49 10.63
CA LEU A 327 -0.33 0.72 9.20
C LEU A 327 0.32 -0.48 8.51
N GLY A 328 1.28 -1.13 9.15
CA GLY A 328 1.91 -2.35 8.62
C GLY A 328 0.93 -3.52 8.53
N GLY A 329 0.03 -3.64 9.50
CA GLY A 329 -1.07 -4.60 9.47
C GLY A 329 -2.06 -4.31 8.34
N ALA A 330 -2.50 -3.05 8.21
CA ALA A 330 -3.41 -2.62 7.14
C ALA A 330 -2.80 -2.83 5.74
N LEU A 331 -1.54 -2.46 5.55
CA LEU A 331 -0.81 -2.66 4.29
C LEU A 331 -0.65 -4.15 3.95
N ALA A 332 -0.21 -4.96 4.90
CA ALA A 332 -0.05 -6.39 4.67
C ALA A 332 -1.39 -7.09 4.37
N GLN A 333 -2.47 -6.69 5.06
CA GLN A 333 -3.81 -7.21 4.78
C GLN A 333 -4.26 -6.85 3.35
N ASP A 334 -3.99 -5.61 2.91
CA ASP A 334 -4.33 -5.19 1.55
C ASP A 334 -3.53 -5.98 0.49
N VAL A 335 -2.24 -6.19 0.73
CA VAL A 335 -1.39 -7.04 -0.13
C VAL A 335 -1.96 -8.47 -0.23
N ILE A 336 -2.41 -9.06 0.88
CA ILE A 336 -3.05 -10.38 0.89
C ILE A 336 -4.37 -10.37 0.09
N ASN A 337 -5.19 -9.34 0.24
CA ASN A 337 -6.43 -9.18 -0.52
C ASN A 337 -6.15 -9.07 -2.02
N VAL A 338 -5.14 -8.31 -2.41
CA VAL A 338 -4.71 -8.15 -3.81
C VAL A 338 -4.21 -9.48 -4.39
N LEU A 339 -3.34 -10.20 -3.69
CA LEU A 339 -2.84 -11.50 -4.12
C LEU A 339 -3.96 -12.53 -4.27
N SER A 340 -4.93 -12.50 -3.36
CA SER A 340 -6.08 -13.40 -3.41
C SER A 340 -7.15 -12.98 -4.42
N ALA A 341 -7.10 -11.75 -4.93
CA ALA A 341 -8.13 -11.10 -5.74
C ALA A 341 -9.53 -11.15 -5.07
N ARG A 342 -9.56 -11.05 -3.75
CA ARG A 342 -10.77 -11.01 -2.93
C ARG A 342 -10.80 -9.74 -2.12
N GLU A 343 -12.01 -9.29 -1.76
CA GLU A 343 -12.26 -8.05 -1.05
C GLU A 343 -11.82 -6.80 -1.81
N GLN A 344 -12.34 -5.68 -1.40
CA GLN A 344 -12.01 -4.39 -2.01
C GLN A 344 -10.62 -3.94 -1.56
N PRO A 345 -9.69 -3.71 -2.51
CA PRO A 345 -8.37 -3.18 -2.16
C PRO A 345 -8.43 -1.71 -1.77
N LEU A 346 -7.36 -1.24 -1.12
CA LEU A 346 -7.17 0.15 -0.72
C LEU A 346 -7.15 1.07 -1.94
N GLN A 347 -8.07 2.06 -1.97
CA GLN A 347 -8.23 3.01 -3.08
C GLN A 347 -8.18 4.44 -2.55
N ASN A 348 -7.08 5.09 -2.70
CA ASN A 348 -5.71 4.66 -2.98
C ASN A 348 -4.74 5.21 -1.91
N MET A 349 -5.22 6.19 -1.07
CA MET A 349 -4.44 6.85 -0.04
C MET A 349 -5.11 6.69 1.33
N LEU A 350 -4.53 5.83 2.17
CA LEU A 350 -4.87 5.75 3.60
C LEU A 350 -4.01 6.76 4.35
N LEU A 351 -4.65 7.62 5.14
CA LEU A 351 -3.99 8.55 6.05
C LEU A 351 -4.36 8.20 7.49
N PHE A 352 -3.36 7.96 8.32
CA PHE A 352 -3.58 7.61 9.72
C PHE A 352 -3.19 8.76 10.64
N ASP A 353 -4.16 9.21 11.44
CA ASP A 353 -3.98 10.17 12.53
C ASP A 353 -4.16 9.42 13.86
N GLY A 354 -3.05 9.03 14.48
CA GLY A 354 -3.04 8.27 15.73
C GLY A 354 -3.47 9.07 16.95
N GLU A 355 -3.38 10.41 16.91
CA GLU A 355 -3.89 11.26 18.00
C GLU A 355 -5.43 11.18 18.07
N LYS A 356 -6.08 11.13 16.89
CA LYS A 356 -7.54 11.00 16.79
C LYS A 356 -8.00 9.56 16.63
N SER A 357 -7.08 8.61 16.47
CA SER A 357 -7.37 7.19 16.17
C SER A 357 -8.28 7.01 14.95
N VAL A 358 -8.01 7.74 13.88
CA VAL A 358 -8.76 7.67 12.61
C VAL A 358 -7.85 7.37 11.43
N GLY A 359 -8.35 6.58 10.49
CA GLY A 359 -7.63 6.18 9.27
C GLY A 359 -8.50 6.33 8.02
N PRO A 360 -8.84 7.57 7.58
CA PRO A 360 -9.61 7.74 6.37
C PRO A 360 -8.83 7.31 5.12
N ILE A 361 -9.58 6.77 4.13
CA ILE A 361 -9.06 6.44 2.81
C ILE A 361 -9.63 7.45 1.82
N TYR A 362 -8.74 8.06 1.04
CA TYR A 362 -9.10 9.00 -0.02
C TYR A 362 -8.79 8.40 -1.38
N SER A 363 -9.78 8.43 -2.28
CA SER A 363 -9.62 8.05 -3.68
C SER A 363 -9.08 9.27 -4.45
N LEU A 364 -7.77 9.38 -4.58
CA LEU A 364 -7.10 10.52 -5.19
C LEU A 364 -6.80 10.25 -6.66
N HIS A 365 -7.62 10.85 -7.53
CA HIS A 365 -7.48 10.75 -8.99
C HIS A 365 -7.55 12.12 -9.63
N PRO A 366 -6.80 12.35 -10.72
CA PRO A 366 -6.97 13.57 -11.50
C PRO A 366 -8.38 13.58 -12.11
N PHE A 367 -9.02 14.75 -12.08
CA PHE A 367 -10.31 14.98 -12.72
C PHE A 367 -10.09 15.77 -14.01
N PHE A 368 -10.48 15.18 -15.14
CA PHE A 368 -10.42 15.82 -16.47
C PHE A 368 -11.85 16.08 -16.95
N PRO A 369 -12.46 17.25 -16.69
CA PRO A 369 -13.86 17.50 -16.96
C PRO A 369 -14.24 17.48 -18.45
N ASP A 370 -13.29 17.74 -19.34
CA ASP A 370 -13.53 17.88 -20.79
C ASP A 370 -13.19 16.63 -21.62
N VAL A 371 -12.67 15.60 -21.00
CA VAL A 371 -12.41 14.32 -21.65
C VAL A 371 -13.54 13.39 -21.22
N GLY A 372 -14.59 13.32 -22.04
CA GLY A 372 -15.64 12.31 -21.84
C GLY A 372 -14.98 10.98 -21.59
N ALA A 373 -15.41 10.29 -20.52
CA ALA A 373 -14.82 9.10 -19.94
C ALA A 373 -13.80 8.42 -20.87
N LEU A 374 -12.55 8.86 -20.80
CA LEU A 374 -11.46 8.14 -21.44
C LEU A 374 -11.51 6.75 -20.81
N ASP A 375 -11.82 5.78 -21.66
CA ASP A 375 -11.75 4.38 -21.32
C ASP A 375 -10.30 4.07 -20.94
N MET A 376 -9.95 4.36 -19.69
CA MET A 376 -8.60 4.15 -19.15
C MET A 376 -8.22 2.66 -19.14
N ALA A 377 -9.19 1.79 -19.40
CA ALA A 377 -8.98 0.37 -19.63
C ALA A 377 -8.55 0.06 -21.08
N ALA A 378 -8.69 1.01 -21.99
CA ALA A 378 -8.41 0.85 -23.42
C ALA A 378 -7.06 1.41 -23.87
N VAL A 379 -6.13 1.73 -22.96
CA VAL A 379 -4.75 2.00 -23.37
C VAL A 379 -4.09 0.65 -23.67
N PRO A 380 -4.02 0.22 -24.95
CA PRO A 380 -3.24 -0.95 -25.31
C PRO A 380 -1.78 -0.68 -24.94
N PRO A 381 -0.98 -1.70 -24.56
CA PRO A 381 0.45 -1.52 -24.33
C PRO A 381 1.04 -0.91 -25.61
N GLY A 382 1.42 0.38 -25.52
CA GLY A 382 1.93 1.13 -26.65
C GLY A 382 3.18 0.47 -27.21
N ARG A 383 3.09 -0.05 -28.43
CA ARG A 383 4.28 -0.27 -29.25
C ARG A 383 4.91 1.09 -29.50
N ILE A 384 5.99 1.38 -28.83
CA ILE A 384 6.90 2.44 -29.23
C ILE A 384 7.63 1.91 -30.49
N THR A 385 7.18 2.31 -31.67
CA THR A 385 7.98 2.20 -32.89
C THR A 385 9.01 3.31 -32.84
N VAL A 386 10.26 2.93 -32.61
CA VAL A 386 11.41 3.80 -32.86
C VAL A 386 11.67 3.71 -34.35
N ASP A 387 11.26 4.73 -35.10
CA ASP A 387 11.71 4.92 -36.48
C ASP A 387 13.19 5.35 -36.45
N HIS A 388 13.99 4.65 -37.22
CA HIS A 388 15.41 4.91 -37.47
C HIS A 388 15.63 6.17 -38.35
#